data_a69cf0c040baff56bce12259903f4389
#
_entry.id   a69cf0c040baff56bce12259903f4389
#
_cell.length_a   1.000
_cell.length_b   1.000
_cell.length_c   1.000
_cell.angle_alpha   90.00
_cell.angle_beta   90.00
_cell.angle_gamma   90.00
#
_symmetry.space_group_name_H-M   'P 1'
#
loop_
_entity.id
_entity.type
_entity.pdbx_description
1 polymer ?
#
loop_
_entity_poly.entity_id
_entity_poly.type
_entity_poly.pdbx_seq_one_letter_code
_entity_poly.pdbx_strand_id
1 'polypeptide(L)'
;MAVEEKKRMFWYWVWGLIAVAVVAILTIQSMQDPPPTSKPSYLSDLIIGTARTFPRSRMLDEDTLFVRAESTNSHTLTAYYTLVNYDTHAEGFDMDAIKSEMIRLFCVPKNLTENSILALGGTYVYVYGSKKVREIGRVEISKHNCDSAM
;
A
#
# COMPACT_ATOMS: atom_id res chain seq x y z
N MET A 1 24.25 -16.84 14.88
CA MET A 1 23.99 -15.40 15.08
C MET A 1 23.40 -14.72 13.82
N ALA A 2 23.94 -14.92 12.63
CA ALA A 2 23.44 -14.27 11.40
C ALA A 2 21.96 -14.56 11.03
N VAL A 3 21.43 -15.72 11.39
CA VAL A 3 20.05 -16.14 11.05
C VAL A 3 18.99 -15.39 11.89
N GLU A 4 19.31 -15.04 13.13
CA GLU A 4 18.40 -14.30 14.01
C GLU A 4 18.30 -12.82 13.64
N GLU A 5 19.38 -12.22 13.18
CA GLU A 5 19.41 -10.83 12.71
C GLU A 5 18.56 -10.65 11.44
N LYS A 6 18.66 -11.61 10.51
CA LYS A 6 17.86 -11.64 9.29
C LYS A 6 16.36 -11.77 9.56
N LYS A 7 16.00 -12.55 10.60
CA LYS A 7 14.63 -12.74 11.06
C LYS A 7 14.06 -11.48 11.72
N ARG A 8 14.87 -10.76 12.48
CA ARG A 8 14.48 -9.49 13.14
C ARG A 8 14.25 -8.39 12.10
N MET A 9 15.14 -8.26 11.10
CA MET A 9 15.01 -7.28 10.01
C MET A 9 13.73 -7.52 9.19
N PHE A 10 13.41 -8.78 8.86
CA PHE A 10 12.16 -9.15 8.20
C PHE A 10 10.91 -8.72 9.00
N TRP A 11 10.92 -8.92 10.33
CA TRP A 11 9.81 -8.53 11.21
C TRP A 11 9.60 -7.00 11.26
N TYR A 12 10.65 -6.20 11.26
CA TYR A 12 10.53 -4.74 11.22
C TYR A 12 9.91 -4.26 9.89
N TRP A 13 10.24 -4.91 8.78
CA TRP A 13 9.65 -4.63 7.48
C TRP A 13 8.14 -4.91 7.45
N VAL A 14 7.74 -6.02 8.01
CA VAL A 14 6.32 -6.40 8.13
C VAL A 14 5.56 -5.39 9.00
N TRP A 15 6.13 -4.98 10.12
CA TRP A 15 5.49 -4.00 11.01
C TRP A 15 5.41 -2.60 10.41
N GLY A 16 6.42 -2.15 9.68
CA GLY A 16 6.39 -0.89 8.95
C GLY A 16 5.27 -0.85 7.91
N LEU A 17 5.10 -1.94 7.14
CA LEU A 17 4.01 -2.08 6.18
C LEU A 17 2.63 -2.13 6.84
N ILE A 18 2.50 -2.78 8.00
CA ILE A 18 1.25 -2.83 8.78
C ILE A 18 0.87 -1.43 9.25
N ALA A 19 1.83 -0.63 9.73
CA ALA A 19 1.56 0.74 10.17
C ALA A 19 1.00 1.62 9.03
N VAL A 20 1.50 1.46 7.81
CA VAL A 20 1.00 2.18 6.63
C VAL A 20 -0.41 1.73 6.26
N ALA A 21 -0.67 0.43 6.30
CA ALA A 21 -2.00 -0.13 6.03
C ALA A 21 -3.03 0.37 7.07
N VAL A 22 -2.66 0.40 8.34
CA VAL A 22 -3.53 0.87 9.43
C VAL A 22 -3.82 2.36 9.30
N VAL A 23 -2.85 3.20 8.94
CA VAL A 23 -3.08 4.64 8.71
C VAL A 23 -4.00 4.87 7.52
N ALA A 24 -3.84 4.12 6.43
CA ALA A 24 -4.74 4.20 5.28
C ALA A 24 -6.18 3.80 5.65
N ILE A 25 -6.36 2.79 6.48
CA ILE A 25 -7.67 2.32 6.94
C ILE A 25 -8.32 3.33 7.90
N LEU A 26 -7.56 3.90 8.83
CA LEU A 26 -8.10 4.85 9.83
C LEU A 26 -8.51 6.19 9.23
N THR A 27 -7.84 6.67 8.19
CA THR A 27 -8.23 7.91 7.50
C THR A 27 -9.49 7.75 6.66
N ILE A 28 -9.81 6.54 6.20
CA ILE A 28 -11.00 6.25 5.39
C ILE A 28 -12.26 6.11 6.29
N GLN A 29 -12.12 5.65 7.52
CA GLN A 29 -13.25 5.50 8.46
C GLN A 29 -13.88 6.83 8.91
N SER A 30 -13.21 7.96 8.71
CA SER A 30 -13.76 9.28 9.10
C SER A 30 -14.66 9.95 8.06
N MET A 31 -14.87 9.33 6.90
CA MET A 31 -15.69 9.89 5.80
C MET A 31 -16.90 9.01 5.46
N GLN A 32 -17.67 8.58 6.49
CA GLN A 32 -18.89 7.79 6.27
C GLN A 32 -20.12 8.67 5.98
N ASP A 33 -20.09 9.42 4.88
CA ASP A 33 -21.35 9.84 4.25
C ASP A 33 -21.79 8.77 3.25
N PRO A 34 -23.12 8.48 3.14
CA PRO A 34 -23.60 7.45 2.22
C PRO A 34 -23.23 7.82 0.76
N PRO A 35 -22.73 6.87 -0.02
CA PRO A 35 -22.21 7.14 -1.35
C PRO A 35 -23.31 7.65 -2.31
N PRO A 36 -23.02 8.71 -3.11
CA PRO A 36 -23.93 9.17 -4.13
C PRO A 36 -24.18 8.08 -5.20
N THR A 37 -25.33 8.13 -5.85
CA THR A 37 -25.87 7.09 -6.74
C THR A 37 -25.08 6.85 -8.05
N SER A 38 -24.08 7.65 -8.37
CA SER A 38 -23.20 7.46 -9.54
C SER A 38 -21.81 6.97 -9.14
N LYS A 39 -21.62 5.66 -9.14
CA LYS A 39 -20.38 4.99 -8.68
C LYS A 39 -19.06 5.47 -9.32
N PRO A 40 -18.92 5.72 -10.65
CA PRO A 40 -17.63 6.05 -11.25
C PRO A 40 -17.07 7.41 -10.81
N SER A 41 -17.91 8.44 -10.72
CA SER A 41 -17.48 9.77 -10.29
C SER A 41 -17.10 9.78 -8.79
N TYR A 42 -17.87 9.10 -7.96
CA TYR A 42 -17.60 9.00 -6.53
C TYR A 42 -16.27 8.30 -6.23
N LEU A 43 -15.97 7.20 -6.90
CA LEU A 43 -14.70 6.50 -6.74
C LEU A 43 -13.50 7.39 -7.14
N SER A 44 -13.60 8.10 -8.26
CA SER A 44 -12.57 9.04 -8.70
C SER A 44 -12.34 10.15 -7.68
N ASP A 45 -13.41 10.76 -7.18
CA ASP A 45 -13.34 11.82 -6.18
C ASP A 45 -12.75 11.32 -4.87
N LEU A 46 -13.13 10.10 -4.44
CA LEU A 46 -12.57 9.44 -3.28
C LEU A 46 -11.07 9.20 -3.42
N ILE A 47 -10.62 8.70 -4.58
CA ILE A 47 -9.20 8.45 -4.86
C ILE A 47 -8.40 9.74 -4.85
N ILE A 48 -8.90 10.79 -5.52
CA ILE A 48 -8.25 12.10 -5.56
C ILE A 48 -8.20 12.71 -4.15
N GLY A 49 -9.31 12.65 -3.42
CA GLY A 49 -9.39 13.12 -2.03
C GLY A 49 -8.40 12.39 -1.14
N THR A 50 -8.37 11.05 -1.21
CA THR A 50 -7.45 10.21 -0.46
C THR A 50 -5.99 10.55 -0.79
N ALA A 51 -5.63 10.68 -2.08
CA ALA A 51 -4.27 11.02 -2.48
C ALA A 51 -3.81 12.36 -1.90
N ARG A 52 -4.71 13.35 -1.76
CA ARG A 52 -4.41 14.66 -1.17
C ARG A 52 -4.23 14.64 0.34
N THR A 53 -4.84 13.69 1.05
CA THR A 53 -4.71 13.56 2.51
C THR A 53 -3.40 12.93 2.94
N PHE A 54 -2.70 12.22 2.05
CA PHE A 54 -1.40 11.67 2.37
C PHE A 54 -0.37 12.77 2.63
N PRO A 55 0.43 12.65 3.68
CA PRO A 55 1.51 13.59 3.94
C PRO A 55 2.50 13.57 2.77
N ARG A 56 3.14 14.69 2.52
CA ARG A 56 4.31 14.69 1.64
C ARG A 56 5.44 13.96 2.34
N SER A 57 6.25 13.30 1.56
CA SER A 57 7.45 12.54 1.90
C SER A 57 7.80 12.45 3.41
N ARG A 58 7.72 11.25 3.98
CA ARG A 58 8.12 11.00 5.37
C ARG A 58 8.69 9.58 5.53
N MET A 59 9.65 9.42 6.44
CA MET A 59 10.12 8.10 6.88
C MET A 59 8.97 7.38 7.61
N LEU A 60 8.75 6.15 7.25
CA LEU A 60 7.80 5.24 7.93
C LEU A 60 8.52 4.40 8.97
N ASP A 61 9.71 3.96 8.63
CA ASP A 61 10.64 3.22 9.45
C ASP A 61 12.09 3.57 9.03
N GLU A 62 13.09 2.86 9.54
CA GLU A 62 14.51 3.12 9.28
C GLU A 62 14.89 2.91 7.81
N ASP A 63 14.14 2.08 7.07
CA ASP A 63 14.46 1.64 5.72
C ASP A 63 13.48 2.15 4.66
N THR A 64 12.29 2.61 5.06
CA THR A 64 11.21 2.93 4.13
C THR A 64 10.80 4.40 4.20
N LEU A 65 11.02 5.10 3.09
CA LEU A 65 10.54 6.46 2.90
C LEU A 65 9.26 6.43 2.05
N PHE A 66 8.15 6.90 2.61
CA PHE A 66 6.99 7.25 1.80
C PHE A 66 7.30 8.53 1.03
N VAL A 67 7.09 8.51 -0.28
CA VAL A 67 7.40 9.65 -1.16
C VAL A 67 6.15 10.46 -1.45
N ARG A 68 5.12 9.82 -2.00
CA ARG A 68 3.85 10.44 -2.37
C ARG A 68 2.79 9.41 -2.66
N ALA A 69 1.53 9.86 -2.67
CA ALA A 69 0.43 9.13 -3.29
C ALA A 69 -0.21 10.00 -4.38
N GLU A 70 -0.71 9.35 -5.43
CA GLU A 70 -1.37 10.04 -6.54
C GLU A 70 -2.51 9.21 -7.12
N SER A 71 -3.49 9.88 -7.70
CA SER A 71 -4.50 9.25 -8.55
C SER A 71 -3.91 9.05 -9.93
N THR A 72 -3.60 7.80 -10.27
CA THR A 72 -3.03 7.47 -11.59
C THR A 72 -4.11 7.46 -12.67
N ASN A 73 -5.32 7.07 -12.29
CA ASN A 73 -6.53 7.15 -13.12
C ASN A 73 -7.76 7.20 -12.21
N SER A 74 -8.96 7.22 -12.81
CA SER A 74 -10.23 7.31 -12.06
C SER A 74 -10.50 6.13 -11.10
N HIS A 75 -9.72 5.06 -11.16
CA HIS A 75 -9.92 3.84 -10.39
C HIS A 75 -8.70 3.38 -9.59
N THR A 76 -7.57 4.08 -9.70
CA THR A 76 -6.30 3.63 -9.12
C THR A 76 -5.65 4.69 -8.25
N LEU A 77 -5.40 4.33 -7.00
CA LEU A 77 -4.55 5.09 -6.08
C LEU A 77 -3.16 4.46 -6.05
N THR A 78 -2.14 5.22 -6.45
CA THR A 78 -0.75 4.76 -6.45
C THR A 78 0.05 5.44 -5.34
N ALA A 79 0.72 4.66 -4.52
CA ALA A 79 1.63 5.11 -3.48
C ALA A 79 3.06 4.71 -3.82
N TYR A 80 4.00 5.66 -3.68
CA TYR A 80 5.41 5.49 -4.01
C TYR A 80 6.27 5.47 -2.75
N TYR A 81 7.16 4.49 -2.69
CA TYR A 81 8.09 4.27 -1.58
C TYR A 81 9.53 4.19 -2.08
N THR A 82 10.45 4.70 -1.29
CA THR A 82 11.89 4.53 -1.52
C THR A 82 12.47 3.69 -0.39
N LEU A 83 13.12 2.61 -0.77
CA LEU A 83 13.89 1.75 0.13
C LEU A 83 15.30 2.33 0.24
N VAL A 84 15.57 3.01 1.37
CA VAL A 84 16.78 3.86 1.49
C VAL A 84 18.07 3.06 1.54
N ASN A 85 18.03 1.83 2.05
CA ASN A 85 19.17 0.93 2.21
C ASN A 85 19.25 -0.18 1.15
N TYR A 86 18.31 -0.23 0.19
CA TYR A 86 18.25 -1.26 -0.85
C TYR A 86 19.55 -1.33 -1.68
N ASP A 87 20.10 -0.17 -2.06
CA ASP A 87 21.28 -0.12 -2.93
C ASP A 87 22.54 -0.71 -2.30
N THR A 88 22.54 -0.94 -0.99
CA THR A 88 23.66 -1.52 -0.22
C THR A 88 23.35 -2.89 0.34
N HIS A 89 22.06 -3.25 0.48
CA HIS A 89 21.59 -4.48 1.13
C HIS A 89 20.40 -5.09 0.37
N ALA A 90 20.50 -5.22 -0.95
CA ALA A 90 19.43 -5.72 -1.80
C ALA A 90 18.99 -7.16 -1.46
N GLU A 91 19.92 -7.99 -0.96
CA GLU A 91 19.67 -9.38 -0.56
C GLU A 91 18.72 -9.52 0.62
N GLY A 92 18.49 -8.45 1.37
CA GLY A 92 17.53 -8.41 2.47
C GLY A 92 16.10 -8.15 2.04
N PHE A 93 15.86 -7.84 0.76
CA PHE A 93 14.57 -7.43 0.23
C PHE A 93 13.95 -8.52 -0.63
N ASP A 94 12.80 -9.04 -0.20
CA ASP A 94 12.02 -10.05 -0.93
C ASP A 94 10.66 -9.46 -1.33
N MET A 95 10.54 -9.12 -2.63
CA MET A 95 9.32 -8.53 -3.17
C MET A 95 8.14 -9.51 -3.17
N ASP A 96 8.39 -10.79 -3.38
CA ASP A 96 7.35 -11.80 -3.40
C ASP A 96 6.78 -12.04 -2.01
N ALA A 97 7.64 -12.01 -0.98
CA ALA A 97 7.21 -12.08 0.41
C ALA A 97 6.35 -10.86 0.78
N ILE A 98 6.74 -9.66 0.37
CA ILE A 98 5.97 -8.42 0.60
C ILE A 98 4.61 -8.51 -0.09
N LYS A 99 4.59 -8.90 -1.36
CA LYS A 99 3.35 -9.05 -2.13
C LYS A 99 2.40 -10.03 -1.46
N SER A 100 2.91 -11.19 -1.07
CA SER A 100 2.11 -12.23 -0.41
C SER A 100 1.51 -11.74 0.90
N GLU A 101 2.30 -11.04 1.71
CA GLU A 101 1.83 -10.50 2.98
C GLU A 101 0.82 -9.38 2.80
N MET A 102 1.02 -8.47 1.85
CA MET A 102 0.06 -7.41 1.55
C MET A 102 -1.27 -7.98 1.05
N ILE A 103 -1.25 -8.96 0.15
CA ILE A 103 -2.46 -9.66 -0.30
C ILE A 103 -3.17 -10.28 0.90
N ARG A 104 -2.45 -10.98 1.76
CA ARG A 104 -3.01 -11.60 2.97
C ARG A 104 -3.68 -10.58 3.90
N LEU A 105 -3.09 -9.39 4.08
CA LEU A 105 -3.60 -8.35 4.95
C LEU A 105 -4.81 -7.61 4.36
N PHE A 106 -4.79 -7.34 3.06
CA PHE A 106 -5.84 -6.56 2.42
C PHE A 106 -7.02 -7.42 1.95
N CYS A 107 -6.79 -8.68 1.57
CA CYS A 107 -7.79 -9.55 0.98
C CYS A 107 -8.66 -10.29 2.00
N VAL A 108 -8.75 -9.81 3.22
CA VAL A 108 -9.73 -10.33 4.19
C VAL A 108 -11.12 -9.76 3.90
N PRO A 109 -12.21 -10.53 4.09
CA PRO A 109 -13.58 -10.10 3.77
C PRO A 109 -13.96 -8.74 4.35
N LYS A 110 -13.55 -8.46 5.59
CA LYS A 110 -13.78 -7.18 6.24
C LYS A 110 -13.22 -6.00 5.44
N ASN A 111 -11.99 -6.09 4.97
CA ASN A 111 -11.33 -5.01 4.23
C ASN A 111 -11.95 -4.81 2.84
N LEU A 112 -12.41 -5.88 2.20
CA LEU A 112 -13.06 -5.82 0.88
C LEU A 112 -14.44 -5.16 0.91
N THR A 113 -15.12 -5.17 2.06
CA THR A 113 -16.43 -4.56 2.25
C THR A 113 -16.36 -3.19 2.91
N GLU A 114 -15.44 -2.98 3.83
CA GLU A 114 -15.28 -1.74 4.59
C GLU A 114 -14.30 -0.75 3.94
N ASN A 115 -13.33 -1.22 3.17
CA ASN A 115 -12.44 -0.34 2.41
C ASN A 115 -13.17 0.23 1.21
N SER A 116 -13.50 1.52 1.25
CA SER A 116 -14.33 2.18 0.26
C SER A 116 -13.78 2.10 -1.17
N ILE A 117 -12.47 2.17 -1.37
CA ILE A 117 -11.84 2.08 -2.69
C ILE A 117 -11.99 0.67 -3.26
N LEU A 118 -11.63 -0.37 -2.50
CA LEU A 118 -11.75 -1.77 -2.95
C LEU A 118 -13.22 -2.18 -3.11
N ALA A 119 -14.09 -1.80 -2.19
CA ALA A 119 -15.52 -2.09 -2.24
C ALA A 119 -16.20 -1.49 -3.49
N LEU A 120 -15.72 -0.33 -3.94
CA LEU A 120 -16.19 0.35 -5.15
C LEU A 120 -15.51 -0.15 -6.45
N GLY A 121 -14.64 -1.16 -6.38
CA GLY A 121 -13.94 -1.73 -7.51
C GLY A 121 -12.66 -0.97 -7.90
N GLY A 122 -12.14 -0.14 -7.00
CA GLY A 122 -10.86 0.53 -7.21
C GLY A 122 -9.67 -0.36 -6.89
N THR A 123 -8.48 0.14 -7.19
CA THR A 123 -7.20 -0.56 -7.07
C THR A 123 -6.21 0.29 -6.29
N TYR A 124 -5.46 -0.35 -5.39
CA TYR A 124 -4.24 0.21 -4.80
C TYR A 124 -3.02 -0.32 -5.53
N VAL A 125 -2.08 0.56 -5.85
CA VAL A 125 -0.77 0.19 -6.38
C VAL A 125 0.31 0.74 -5.46
N TYR A 126 1.21 -0.11 -5.02
CA TYR A 126 2.35 0.23 -4.17
C TYR A 126 3.61 0.03 -4.99
N VAL A 127 4.33 1.11 -5.28
CA VAL A 127 5.54 1.10 -6.09
C VAL A 127 6.75 1.32 -5.17
N TYR A 128 7.66 0.36 -5.18
CA TYR A 128 8.90 0.39 -4.41
C TYR A 128 10.07 0.69 -5.33
N GLY A 129 10.87 1.68 -4.99
CA GLY A 129 12.09 2.04 -5.66
C GLY A 129 13.25 2.21 -4.69
N SER A 130 14.43 2.57 -5.18
CA SER A 130 15.57 3.00 -4.38
C SER A 130 16.09 4.34 -4.88
N LYS A 131 17.21 4.81 -4.32
CA LYS A 131 17.89 6.02 -4.82
C LYS A 131 18.43 5.85 -6.23
N LYS A 132 18.82 4.63 -6.62
CA LYS A 132 19.41 4.30 -7.92
C LYS A 132 18.44 3.61 -8.87
N VAL A 133 17.51 2.82 -8.34
CA VAL A 133 16.54 2.04 -9.13
C VAL A 133 15.16 2.65 -8.96
N ARG A 134 14.59 3.16 -10.06
CA ARG A 134 13.29 3.82 -10.05
C ARG A 134 12.16 2.92 -9.58
N GLU A 135 12.17 1.66 -10.00
CA GLU A 135 11.20 0.65 -9.61
C GLU A 135 11.91 -0.69 -9.37
N ILE A 136 11.90 -1.14 -8.13
CA ILE A 136 12.39 -2.46 -7.71
C ILE A 136 11.26 -3.47 -7.88
N GLY A 137 10.03 -3.04 -7.59
CA GLY A 137 8.86 -3.86 -7.75
C GLY A 137 7.60 -3.10 -7.39
N ARG A 138 6.45 -3.76 -7.65
CA ARG A 138 5.13 -3.23 -7.32
C ARG A 138 4.21 -4.30 -6.80
N VAL A 139 3.28 -3.87 -5.96
CA VAL A 139 2.16 -4.67 -5.48
C VAL A 139 0.87 -4.01 -5.93
N GLU A 140 0.01 -4.76 -6.56
CA GLU A 140 -1.32 -4.33 -6.94
C GLU A 140 -2.35 -5.08 -6.10
N ILE A 141 -3.27 -4.34 -5.48
CA ILE A 141 -4.35 -4.88 -4.67
C ILE A 141 -5.67 -4.38 -5.25
N SER A 142 -6.44 -5.31 -5.76
CA SER A 142 -7.78 -5.11 -6.27
C SER A 142 -8.67 -6.25 -5.81
N LYS A 143 -9.97 -6.10 -5.90
CA LYS A 143 -10.89 -7.19 -5.59
C LYS A 143 -10.60 -8.45 -6.41
N HIS A 144 -10.27 -8.27 -7.70
CA HIS A 144 -9.93 -9.38 -8.60
C HIS A 144 -8.68 -10.15 -8.13
N ASN A 145 -7.63 -9.45 -7.68
CA ASN A 145 -6.41 -10.10 -7.19
C ASN A 145 -6.67 -10.85 -5.88
N CYS A 146 -7.58 -10.34 -5.07
CA CYS A 146 -7.99 -11.01 -3.84
C CYS A 146 -8.77 -12.31 -4.11
N ASP A 147 -9.69 -12.29 -5.07
CA ASP A 147 -10.49 -13.47 -5.44
C ASP A 147 -9.60 -14.59 -6.02
N SER A 148 -8.47 -14.24 -6.63
CA SER A 148 -7.51 -15.18 -7.19
C SER A 148 -6.54 -15.78 -6.16
N ALA A 149 -6.47 -15.20 -4.96
CA ALA A 149 -5.55 -15.58 -3.90
C ALA A 149 -6.22 -16.40 -2.78
N MET A 150 -7.55 -16.51 -2.80
CA MET A 150 -8.36 -17.35 -1.90
C MET A 150 -8.63 -18.71 -2.52
#